data_c9ba5545a5333a377fa0245081b4d6e3
#
_entry.id   c9ba5545a5333a377fa0245081b4d6e3
#
_cell.length_a   1.000
_cell.length_b   1.000
_cell.length_c   1.000
_cell.angle_alpha   90.00
_cell.angle_beta   90.00
_cell.angle_gamma   90.00
#
_symmetry.space_group_name_H-M   'P 1'
#
loop_
_entity.id
_entity.type
_entity.pdbx_description
1 polymer ?
#
loop_
_entity_poly.entity_id
_entity_poly.type
_entity_poly.pdbx_seq_one_letter_code
_entity_poly.pdbx_strand_id
1 'polypeptide(L)'
;YGRKIYGVEYHGEIHAVMCFAYTNIIPKSVDELEKLSTDAFLQSAMRDQSGGQIAIAYTVWSKKKGGGKLIVKEVFKKIKKSNHLNRLVTLSPLTEMATNFHKKNGAKLLQINQDTQNFEYKII
;
A
#
# COMPACT_ATOMS: atom_id res chain seq x y z
N TYR A 1 -4.29 -11.51 8.03
CA TYR A 1 -5.24 -11.83 6.97
C TYR A 1 -4.90 -11.11 5.67
N GLY A 2 -4.40 -11.85 4.69
CA GLY A 2 -4.13 -11.27 3.37
C GLY A 2 -3.12 -10.13 3.35
N ARG A 3 -2.30 -9.99 4.39
CA ARG A 3 -1.29 -8.94 4.46
C ARG A 3 0.01 -9.42 3.82
N LYS A 4 0.71 -8.49 3.18
CA LYS A 4 2.01 -8.78 2.56
C LYS A 4 3.03 -7.73 2.92
N ILE A 5 4.29 -8.17 2.99
CA ILE A 5 5.43 -7.31 3.25
C ILE A 5 6.41 -7.50 2.09
N TYR A 6 6.74 -6.39 1.41
CA TYR A 6 7.77 -6.38 0.38
C TYR A 6 8.99 -5.63 0.88
N GLY A 7 10.17 -6.18 0.60
CA GLY A 7 11.42 -5.55 0.97
C GLY A 7 12.35 -5.42 -0.24
N VAL A 8 13.17 -4.38 -0.25
CA VAL A 8 14.29 -4.25 -1.17
C VAL A 8 15.54 -4.64 -0.41
N GLU A 9 16.18 -5.73 -0.85
CA GLU A 9 17.39 -6.26 -0.26
C GLU A 9 18.58 -6.02 -1.19
N TYR A 10 19.69 -5.58 -0.63
CA TYR A 10 20.91 -5.32 -1.37
C TYR A 10 22.12 -5.71 -0.52
N HIS A 11 22.96 -6.58 -1.06
CA HIS A 11 24.14 -7.13 -0.35
C HIS A 11 23.81 -7.70 1.04
N GLY A 12 22.68 -8.42 1.14
CA GLY A 12 22.25 -9.05 2.38
C GLY A 12 21.57 -8.11 3.38
N GLU A 13 21.42 -6.82 3.05
CA GLU A 13 20.73 -5.85 3.91
C GLU A 13 19.39 -5.43 3.33
N ILE A 14 18.40 -5.22 4.19
CA ILE A 14 17.11 -4.69 3.79
C ILE A 14 17.20 -3.17 3.74
N HIS A 15 17.02 -2.57 2.57
CA HIS A 15 17.12 -1.13 2.36
C HIS A 15 15.77 -0.41 2.45
N ALA A 16 14.68 -1.08 2.14
CA ALA A 16 13.34 -0.51 2.22
C ALA A 16 12.31 -1.61 2.42
N VAL A 17 11.21 -1.27 3.05
CA VAL A 17 10.09 -2.19 3.30
C VAL A 17 8.79 -1.47 3.03
N MET A 18 7.84 -2.15 2.43
CA MET A 18 6.48 -1.65 2.24
C MET A 18 5.50 -2.75 2.65
N CYS A 19 4.57 -2.41 3.52
CA CYS A 19 3.55 -3.34 4.02
C CYS A 19 2.21 -3.06 3.37
N PHE A 20 1.51 -4.11 3.01
CA PHE A 20 0.22 -4.05 2.31
C PHE A 20 -0.87 -4.80 3.03
N ALA A 21 -2.09 -4.31 2.88
CA ALA A 21 -3.31 -5.06 3.13
C ALA A 21 -4.19 -4.92 1.89
N TYR A 22 -5.13 -5.83 1.71
CA TYR A 22 -6.03 -5.80 0.56
C TYR A 22 -7.45 -5.55 1.04
N THR A 23 -8.12 -4.58 0.43
CA THR A 23 -9.48 -4.19 0.79
C THR A 23 -10.33 -4.01 -0.46
N ASN A 24 -11.65 -3.89 -0.27
CA ASN A 24 -12.58 -3.54 -1.35
C ASN A 24 -13.05 -2.08 -1.24
N ILE A 25 -12.74 -1.42 -0.12
CA ILE A 25 -13.10 -0.02 0.16
C ILE A 25 -11.86 0.68 0.71
N ILE A 26 -11.70 1.96 0.42
CA ILE A 26 -10.55 2.72 0.90
C ILE A 26 -10.69 3.02 2.39
N PRO A 27 -9.76 2.54 3.24
CA PRO A 27 -9.82 2.80 4.69
C PRO A 27 -9.40 4.23 5.00
N LYS A 28 -10.03 4.82 6.01
CA LYS A 28 -9.73 6.17 6.50
C LYS A 28 -8.89 6.18 7.76
N SER A 29 -8.67 5.02 8.37
CA SER A 29 -7.91 4.87 9.61
C SER A 29 -7.30 3.48 9.70
N VAL A 30 -6.40 3.29 10.66
CA VAL A 30 -5.78 1.98 10.93
C VAL A 30 -6.84 0.97 11.39
N ASP A 31 -7.80 1.41 12.21
CA ASP A 31 -8.87 0.54 12.68
C ASP A 31 -9.77 0.09 11.52
N GLU A 32 -10.10 0.99 10.60
CA GLU A 32 -10.85 0.63 9.40
C GLU A 32 -10.05 -0.31 8.51
N LEU A 33 -8.74 -0.11 8.38
CA LEU A 33 -7.89 -0.99 7.59
C LEU A 33 -7.96 -2.43 8.11
N GLU A 34 -7.87 -2.61 9.44
CA GLU A 34 -7.99 -3.93 10.07
C GLU A 34 -9.31 -4.60 9.71
N LYS A 35 -10.42 -3.89 9.92
CA LYS A 35 -11.76 -4.41 9.66
C LYS A 35 -11.96 -4.73 8.18
N LEU A 36 -11.64 -3.78 7.31
CA LEU A 36 -11.89 -3.91 5.87
C LEU A 36 -11.02 -4.99 5.23
N SER A 37 -9.77 -5.14 5.68
CA SER A 37 -8.90 -6.19 5.16
C SER A 37 -9.35 -7.58 5.61
N THR A 38 -9.81 -7.71 6.84
CA THR A 38 -10.36 -8.97 7.35
C THR A 38 -11.64 -9.34 6.61
N ASP A 39 -12.56 -8.38 6.43
CA ASP A 39 -13.81 -8.60 5.71
C ASP A 39 -13.54 -9.03 4.25
N ALA A 40 -12.63 -8.34 3.57
CA ALA A 40 -12.27 -8.66 2.20
C ALA A 40 -11.66 -10.06 2.07
N PHE A 41 -10.81 -10.43 3.01
CA PHE A 41 -10.19 -11.77 3.05
C PHE A 41 -11.25 -12.87 3.24
N LEU A 42 -12.18 -12.66 4.18
CA LEU A 42 -13.24 -13.62 4.44
C LEU A 42 -14.18 -13.77 3.25
N GLN A 43 -14.56 -12.66 2.61
CA GLN A 43 -15.38 -12.69 1.41
C GLN A 43 -14.69 -13.41 0.26
N SER A 44 -13.40 -13.18 0.07
CA SER A 44 -12.65 -13.82 -1.01
C SER A 44 -12.46 -15.31 -0.77
N ALA A 45 -12.28 -15.74 0.48
CA ALA A 45 -12.19 -17.15 0.82
C ALA A 45 -13.47 -17.90 0.45
N MET A 46 -14.63 -17.25 0.57
CA MET A 46 -15.92 -17.82 0.19
C MET A 46 -16.13 -17.89 -1.33
N ARG A 47 -15.34 -17.15 -2.11
CA ARG A 47 -15.48 -17.05 -3.57
C ARG A 47 -14.27 -17.58 -4.34
N ASP A 48 -13.37 -18.28 -3.68
CA ASP A 48 -12.09 -18.72 -4.24
C ASP A 48 -11.24 -17.59 -4.81
N GLN A 49 -11.35 -16.40 -4.20
CA GLN A 49 -10.53 -15.23 -4.54
C GLN A 49 -9.51 -14.96 -3.43
N SER A 50 -8.46 -14.22 -3.73
CA SER A 50 -7.36 -14.00 -2.81
C SER A 50 -7.30 -12.58 -2.25
N GLY A 51 -8.34 -12.14 -1.54
CA GLY A 51 -8.38 -10.84 -0.89
C GLY A 51 -9.11 -9.77 -1.69
N GLY A 52 -8.96 -8.50 -1.28
CA GLY A 52 -9.63 -7.38 -1.92
C GLY A 52 -8.95 -6.94 -3.21
N GLN A 53 -9.61 -6.05 -3.96
CA GLN A 53 -9.14 -5.55 -5.24
C GLN A 53 -8.26 -4.32 -5.13
N ILE A 54 -8.20 -3.69 -3.96
CA ILE A 54 -7.40 -2.50 -3.70
C ILE A 54 -6.22 -2.88 -2.81
N ALA A 55 -5.00 -2.60 -3.26
CA ALA A 55 -3.81 -2.76 -2.43
C ALA A 55 -3.62 -1.49 -1.60
N ILE A 56 -3.59 -1.63 -0.28
CA ILE A 56 -3.39 -0.52 0.64
C ILE A 56 -1.98 -0.58 1.22
N ALA A 57 -1.14 0.36 0.82
CA ALA A 57 0.19 0.53 1.39
C ALA A 57 0.05 1.33 2.68
N TYR A 58 0.26 0.70 3.83
CA TYR A 58 0.07 1.35 5.14
C TYR A 58 1.37 1.59 5.91
N THR A 59 2.47 1.01 5.47
CA THR A 59 3.78 1.25 6.04
C THR A 59 4.80 1.29 4.91
N VAL A 60 5.58 2.37 4.86
CA VAL A 60 6.73 2.49 3.96
C VAL A 60 7.91 2.92 4.81
N TRP A 61 8.99 2.18 4.73
CA TRP A 61 10.20 2.46 5.47
C TRP A 61 11.40 2.32 4.55
N SER A 62 12.35 3.25 4.68
CA SER A 62 13.59 3.22 3.91
C SER A 62 14.78 3.54 4.82
N LYS A 63 15.76 2.65 4.85
CA LYS A 63 17.00 2.82 5.59
C LYS A 63 18.01 3.63 4.78
N LYS A 64 18.01 3.46 3.46
CA LYS A 64 18.97 4.10 2.58
C LYS A 64 18.29 5.09 1.66
N LYS A 65 18.98 6.18 1.33
CA LYS A 65 18.50 7.18 0.37
C LYS A 65 18.21 6.50 -0.97
N GLY A 66 17.04 6.75 -1.52
CA GLY A 66 16.58 6.13 -2.77
C GLY A 66 15.89 4.78 -2.60
N GLY A 67 15.96 4.15 -1.42
CA GLY A 67 15.29 2.87 -1.17
C GLY A 67 13.78 2.96 -1.26
N GLY A 68 13.19 4.07 -0.78
CA GLY A 68 11.76 4.30 -0.89
C GLY A 68 11.29 4.37 -2.34
N LYS A 69 12.06 5.03 -3.20
CA LYS A 69 11.75 5.10 -4.63
C LYS A 69 11.83 3.72 -5.29
N LEU A 70 12.82 2.92 -4.92
CA LEU A 70 12.98 1.57 -5.43
C LEU A 70 11.82 0.66 -5.02
N ILE A 71 11.41 0.70 -3.75
CA ILE A 71 10.33 -0.16 -3.27
C ILE A 71 9.00 0.19 -3.96
N VAL A 72 8.71 1.47 -4.16
CA VAL A 72 7.52 1.91 -4.90
C VAL A 72 7.54 1.35 -6.32
N LYS A 73 8.68 1.45 -7.00
CA LYS A 73 8.84 0.99 -8.37
C LYS A 73 8.65 -0.53 -8.49
N GLU A 74 9.25 -1.30 -7.58
CA GLU A 74 9.12 -2.77 -7.59
C GLU A 74 7.71 -3.23 -7.29
N VAL A 75 7.05 -2.57 -6.35
CA VAL A 75 5.66 -2.88 -6.01
C VAL A 75 4.73 -2.58 -7.18
N PHE A 76 4.94 -1.48 -7.91
CA PHE A 76 4.19 -1.17 -9.11
C PHE A 76 4.24 -2.32 -10.13
N LYS A 77 5.40 -2.88 -10.36
CA LYS A 77 5.56 -3.99 -11.29
C LYS A 77 4.73 -5.19 -10.88
N LYS A 78 4.72 -5.50 -9.59
CA LYS A 78 3.98 -6.66 -9.06
C LYS A 78 2.47 -6.45 -9.14
N ILE A 79 1.99 -5.25 -8.84
CA ILE A 79 0.56 -4.93 -8.89
C ILE A 79 0.04 -4.95 -10.32
N LYS A 80 0.81 -4.42 -11.27
CA LYS A 80 0.44 -4.46 -12.69
C LYS A 80 0.28 -5.89 -13.22
N LYS A 81 1.04 -6.83 -12.68
CA LYS A 81 0.97 -8.24 -13.09
C LYS A 81 -0.17 -8.99 -12.41
N SER A 82 -0.78 -8.41 -11.39
CA SER A 82 -1.87 -9.04 -10.65
C SER A 82 -3.20 -8.85 -11.38
N ASN A 83 -3.92 -9.94 -11.61
CA ASN A 83 -5.18 -9.88 -12.36
C ASN A 83 -6.36 -9.36 -11.53
N HIS A 84 -6.25 -9.38 -10.20
CA HIS A 84 -7.34 -8.99 -9.31
C HIS A 84 -7.15 -7.64 -8.63
N LEU A 85 -5.94 -7.10 -8.62
CA LEU A 85 -5.65 -5.79 -8.03
C LEU A 85 -5.75 -4.71 -9.12
N ASN A 86 -6.61 -3.74 -8.90
CA ASN A 86 -6.83 -2.67 -9.86
C ASN A 86 -6.47 -1.28 -9.35
N ARG A 87 -6.15 -1.13 -8.06
CA ARG A 87 -5.79 0.14 -7.44
C ARG A 87 -4.68 -0.03 -6.42
N LEU A 88 -3.83 0.97 -6.33
CA LEU A 88 -2.82 1.08 -5.28
C LEU A 88 -3.05 2.39 -4.54
N VAL A 89 -3.50 2.30 -3.29
CA VAL A 89 -3.83 3.43 -2.44
C VAL A 89 -3.01 3.33 -1.15
N THR A 90 -2.62 4.45 -0.58
CA THR A 90 -1.88 4.46 0.69
C THR A 90 -2.81 4.77 1.85
N LEU A 91 -2.42 4.36 3.05
CA LEU A 91 -2.95 4.88 4.29
C LEU A 91 -1.74 5.46 5.04
N SER A 92 -1.60 6.77 5.01
CA SER A 92 -0.39 7.46 5.42
C SER A 92 -0.67 8.42 6.58
N PRO A 93 0.33 8.68 7.45
CA PRO A 93 0.15 9.70 8.48
C PRO A 93 0.05 11.10 7.88
N LEU A 94 -0.59 12.01 8.61
CA LEU A 94 -0.69 13.42 8.22
C LEU A 94 0.61 14.16 8.55
N THR A 95 1.70 13.81 7.89
CA THR A 95 3.00 14.43 8.09
C THR A 95 3.50 15.02 6.77
N GLU A 96 4.31 16.05 6.87
CA GLU A 96 4.95 16.64 5.70
C GLU A 96 5.87 15.65 5.00
N MET A 97 6.58 14.84 5.78
CA MET A 97 7.47 13.81 5.23
C MET A 97 6.72 12.78 4.37
N ALA A 98 5.60 12.25 4.88
CA ALA A 98 4.80 11.28 4.12
C ALA A 98 4.18 11.93 2.88
N THR A 99 3.66 13.14 3.02
CA THR A 99 3.08 13.90 1.91
C THR A 99 4.10 14.11 0.79
N ASN A 100 5.28 14.58 1.14
CA ASN A 100 6.34 14.84 0.15
C ASN A 100 6.83 13.55 -0.49
N PHE A 101 6.97 12.49 0.27
CA PHE A 101 7.40 11.19 -0.24
C PHE A 101 6.44 10.67 -1.33
N HIS A 102 5.15 10.65 -1.04
CA HIS A 102 4.17 10.11 -1.98
C HIS A 102 4.01 11.00 -3.21
N LYS A 103 3.97 12.32 -3.04
CA LYS A 103 3.89 13.26 -4.17
C LYS A 103 5.13 13.17 -5.06
N LYS A 104 6.30 13.08 -4.46
CA LYS A 104 7.56 12.95 -5.19
C LYS A 104 7.60 11.67 -6.03
N ASN A 105 6.97 10.60 -5.56
CA ASN A 105 6.91 9.33 -6.29
C ASN A 105 5.71 9.22 -7.23
N GLY A 106 4.98 10.30 -7.46
CA GLY A 106 3.95 10.37 -8.49
C GLY A 106 2.53 10.07 -8.03
N ALA A 107 2.30 9.95 -6.73
CA ALA A 107 0.96 9.73 -6.20
C ALA A 107 0.16 11.03 -6.15
N LYS A 108 -1.17 10.90 -6.25
CA LYS A 108 -2.10 12.02 -6.08
C LYS A 108 -2.84 11.89 -4.76
N LEU A 109 -3.03 13.03 -4.09
CA LEU A 109 -3.83 13.07 -2.88
C LEU A 109 -5.28 12.73 -3.22
N LEU A 110 -5.79 11.68 -2.58
CA LEU A 110 -7.16 11.22 -2.78
C LEU A 110 -8.11 11.83 -1.76
N GLN A 111 -7.74 11.78 -0.47
CA GLN A 111 -8.54 12.36 0.61
C GLN A 111 -7.71 12.55 1.87
N ILE A 112 -8.14 13.50 2.72
CA ILE A 112 -7.57 13.74 4.05
C ILE A 112 -8.61 13.30 5.07
N ASN A 113 -8.19 12.49 6.03
CA ASN A 113 -9.01 11.96 7.10
C ASN A 113 -8.69 12.68 8.42
N GLN A 114 -9.24 12.21 9.54
CA GLN A 114 -8.99 12.82 10.84
C GLN A 114 -7.50 12.76 11.24
N ASP A 115 -6.88 11.59 11.15
CA ASP A 115 -5.50 11.37 11.56
C ASP A 115 -4.60 10.82 10.45
N THR A 116 -5.15 10.57 9.27
CA THR A 116 -4.45 9.97 8.15
C THR A 116 -4.79 10.66 6.84
N GLN A 117 -4.11 10.25 5.79
CA GLN A 117 -4.42 10.67 4.42
C GLN A 117 -4.22 9.51 3.47
N ASN A 118 -4.94 9.53 2.36
CA ASN A 118 -4.83 8.52 1.32
C ASN A 118 -4.28 9.14 0.05
N PHE A 119 -3.24 8.55 -0.49
CA PHE A 119 -2.71 8.86 -1.82
C PHE A 119 -3.00 7.70 -2.74
N GLU A 120 -3.17 8.00 -4.01
CA GLU A 120 -3.36 6.96 -5.02
C GLU A 120 -2.26 7.03 -6.06
N TYR A 121 -1.63 5.89 -6.34
CA TYR A 121 -0.68 5.73 -7.43
C TYR A 121 -1.40 5.22 -8.67
N LYS A 122 -1.10 5.82 -9.81
CA LYS A 122 -1.67 5.39 -11.08
C LYS A 122 -0.90 4.17 -11.59
N ILE A 123 -1.57 3.04 -11.67
CA ILE A 123 -0.95 1.77 -12.07
C ILE A 123 -1.22 1.37 -13.52
N ILE A 124 -1.88 2.23 -14.28
CA ILE A 124 -2.16 2.01 -15.70
C ILE A 124 -1.26 2.89 -16.54
#